data_1b85f6c116e9b1661c3b883f1d0f609c
#
_entry.id   1b85f6c116e9b1661c3b883f1d0f609c
#
_cell.length_a   1.000
_cell.length_b   1.000
_cell.length_c   1.000
_cell.angle_alpha   90.00
_cell.angle_beta   90.00
_cell.angle_gamma   90.00
#
_symmetry.space_group_name_H-M   'P 1'
#
loop_
_entity.id
_entity.type
_entity.pdbx_description
1 polymer ?
#
loop_
_entity_poly.entity_id
_entity_poly.type
_entity_poly.pdbx_seq_one_letter_code
_entity_poly.pdbx_strand_id
1 'polypeptide(L)'
;MARDKSFSYEIQYTKIAEKFFRVHEDVREEYKAAIKELLVGEHPEKVDVKRIKGKKNDYFRIKLGGWRVIYAMINGKIVVISTLLAGPRGDVYKKMDGLK
;
A
#
# COMPACT_ATOMS: atom_id res chain seq x y z
N MET A 1 -13.94 7.48 19.69
CA MET A 1 -13.57 7.30 19.60
C MET A 1 -12.82 7.07 19.44
N ALA A 2 -13.34 7.08 19.66
CA ALA A 2 -12.25 7.33 19.49
C ALA A 2 -11.49 6.40 18.81
N ARG A 3 -10.97 6.84 17.93
CA ARG A 3 -10.03 6.00 17.30
C ARG A 3 -9.09 5.45 18.34
N ASP A 4 -8.89 4.21 18.27
CA ASP A 4 -8.08 3.53 19.23
C ASP A 4 -6.65 4.05 19.20
N LYS A 5 -6.24 4.67 20.28
CA LYS A 5 -4.91 5.24 20.35
C LYS A 5 -3.83 4.17 20.43
N SER A 6 -4.19 2.96 20.81
CA SER A 6 -3.22 1.89 20.91
C SER A 6 -2.99 1.19 19.57
N PHE A 7 -3.78 1.51 18.55
CA PHE A 7 -3.57 0.92 17.23
C PHE A 7 -2.26 1.42 16.63
N SER A 8 -1.42 0.48 16.24
CA SER A 8 -0.13 0.79 15.64
C SER A 8 0.03 0.06 14.33
N TYR A 9 0.66 0.71 13.38
CA TYR A 9 0.99 0.08 12.14
C TYR A 9 2.33 0.61 11.65
N GLU A 10 2.93 -0.13 10.73
CA GLU A 10 4.22 0.23 10.18
C GLU A 10 4.18 0.01 8.68
N ILE A 11 4.79 0.89 7.91
CA ILE A 11 4.89 0.74 6.47
C ILE A 11 6.33 0.39 6.13
N GLN A 12 6.50 -0.75 5.45
CA GLN A 12 7.81 -1.19 5.00
C GLN A 12 7.83 -1.17 3.48
N TYR A 13 9.03 -1.09 2.91
CA TYR A 13 9.20 -0.96 1.47
C TYR A 13 10.25 -1.95 0.98
N THR A 14 9.94 -2.65 -0.11
CA THR A 14 10.97 -3.43 -0.80
C THR A 14 11.94 -2.47 -1.48
N LYS A 15 13.06 -3.00 -1.93
CA LYS A 15 14.04 -2.17 -2.65
C LYS A 15 13.42 -1.55 -3.89
N ILE A 16 12.59 -2.31 -4.58
CA ILE A 16 11.92 -1.80 -5.79
C ILE A 16 11.01 -0.64 -5.45
N ALA A 17 10.19 -0.79 -4.41
CA ALA A 17 9.28 0.27 -4.01
C ALA A 17 10.05 1.49 -3.50
N GLU A 18 11.07 1.27 -2.70
CA GLU A 18 11.87 2.36 -2.16
C GLU A 18 12.53 3.16 -3.29
N LYS A 19 13.03 2.48 -4.30
CA LYS A 19 13.65 3.14 -5.43
C LYS A 19 12.67 4.05 -6.14
N PHE A 20 11.45 3.58 -6.33
CA PHE A 20 10.41 4.39 -6.97
C PHE A 20 10.11 5.63 -6.13
N PHE A 21 9.86 5.43 -4.83
CA PHE A 21 9.46 6.54 -3.97
C PHE A 21 10.58 7.55 -3.75
N ARG A 22 11.83 7.10 -3.89
CA ARG A 22 12.95 8.02 -3.73
C ARG A 22 12.90 9.16 -4.74
N VAL A 23 12.42 8.87 -5.95
CA VAL A 23 12.30 9.90 -6.98
C VAL A 23 10.88 10.44 -7.12
N HIS A 24 9.96 9.94 -6.30
CA HIS A 24 8.56 10.38 -6.31
C HIS A 24 8.07 10.58 -4.88
N GLU A 25 8.71 11.53 -4.18
CA GLU A 25 8.38 11.75 -2.77
C GLU A 25 6.96 12.25 -2.58
N ASP A 26 6.43 12.99 -3.54
CA ASP A 26 5.05 13.45 -3.47
C ASP A 26 4.09 12.25 -3.47
N VAL A 27 4.39 11.25 -4.28
CA VAL A 27 3.57 10.04 -4.33
C VAL A 27 3.72 9.25 -3.05
N ARG A 28 4.92 9.23 -2.48
CA ARG A 28 5.12 8.56 -1.18
C ARG A 28 4.21 9.19 -0.11
N GLU A 29 4.14 10.51 -0.07
CA GLU A 29 3.30 11.17 0.94
C GLU A 29 1.83 10.88 0.71
N GLU A 30 1.39 10.84 -0.54
CA GLU A 30 0.02 10.47 -0.85
C GLU A 30 -0.27 9.04 -0.42
N TYR A 31 0.68 8.14 -0.64
CA TYR A 31 0.54 6.74 -0.25
C TYR A 31 0.43 6.59 1.26
N LYS A 32 1.30 7.29 1.99
CA LYS A 32 1.27 7.23 3.45
C LYS A 32 -0.05 7.75 3.99
N ALA A 33 -0.55 8.84 3.39
CA ALA A 33 -1.84 9.39 3.79
C ALA A 33 -2.98 8.42 3.50
N ALA A 34 -2.91 7.74 2.35
CA ALA A 34 -3.94 6.77 1.97
C ALA A 34 -3.95 5.58 2.95
N ILE A 35 -2.78 5.06 3.30
CA ILE A 35 -2.69 3.96 4.26
C ILE A 35 -3.24 4.40 5.61
N LYS A 36 -2.89 5.60 6.04
CA LYS A 36 -3.39 6.11 7.31
C LYS A 36 -4.91 6.19 7.29
N GLU A 37 -5.48 6.70 6.19
CA GLU A 37 -6.93 6.81 6.08
C GLU A 37 -7.59 5.44 6.12
N LEU A 38 -6.99 4.45 5.43
CA LEU A 38 -7.54 3.10 5.41
C LEU A 38 -7.55 2.44 6.78
N LEU A 39 -6.50 2.67 7.57
CA LEU A 39 -6.33 1.94 8.82
C LEU A 39 -6.93 2.66 10.03
N VAL A 40 -6.84 3.96 10.06
CA VAL A 40 -7.28 4.72 11.24
C VAL A 40 -8.10 5.96 10.92
N GLY A 41 -8.39 6.21 9.66
CA GLY A 41 -9.13 7.40 9.26
C GLY A 41 -10.64 7.21 9.39
N GLU A 42 -11.36 8.29 9.16
CA GLU A 42 -12.82 8.28 9.26
C GLU A 42 -13.51 7.92 7.96
N HIS A 43 -12.79 8.03 6.85
CA HIS A 43 -13.38 7.81 5.53
C HIS A 43 -12.54 6.87 4.67
N PRO A 44 -12.32 5.62 5.15
CA PRO A 44 -11.51 4.68 4.36
C PRO A 44 -12.12 4.38 2.99
N GLU A 45 -13.43 4.57 2.86
CA GLU A 45 -14.09 4.34 1.57
C GLU A 45 -13.65 5.31 0.49
N LYS A 46 -13.00 6.42 0.87
CA LYS A 46 -12.51 7.39 -0.11
C LYS A 46 -11.20 6.98 -0.76
N VAL A 47 -10.52 5.98 -0.20
CA VAL A 47 -9.28 5.50 -0.76
C VAL A 47 -9.59 4.48 -1.85
N ASP A 48 -8.98 4.68 -3.02
CA ASP A 48 -9.21 3.77 -4.14
C ASP A 48 -8.29 2.57 -4.00
N VAL A 49 -8.77 1.57 -3.28
CA VAL A 49 -8.02 0.36 -3.01
C VAL A 49 -8.80 -0.84 -3.51
N LYS A 50 -8.08 -1.82 -4.06
CA LYS A 50 -8.70 -3.04 -4.56
C LYS A 50 -7.88 -4.23 -4.11
N ARG A 51 -8.58 -5.25 -3.62
CA ARG A 51 -7.94 -6.49 -3.22
C ARG A 51 -7.67 -7.35 -4.45
N ILE A 52 -6.49 -7.94 -4.48
CA ILE A 52 -6.08 -8.82 -5.59
C ILE A 52 -5.71 -10.16 -4.99
N LYS A 53 -6.45 -11.20 -5.35
CA LYS A 53 -6.17 -12.52 -4.85
C LYS A 53 -4.92 -13.10 -5.49
N GLY A 54 -3.98 -13.55 -4.63
CA GLY A 54 -2.82 -14.27 -5.08
C GLY A 54 -2.95 -15.74 -4.71
N LYS A 55 -1.97 -16.55 -5.11
CA LYS A 55 -1.99 -17.95 -4.79
C LYS A 55 -1.78 -18.23 -3.32
N LYS A 56 -0.85 -17.50 -2.70
CA LYS A 56 -0.53 -17.70 -1.29
C LYS A 56 -1.01 -16.58 -0.41
N ASN A 57 -1.00 -15.36 -0.93
CA ASN A 57 -1.35 -14.17 -0.17
C ASN A 57 -2.26 -13.30 -0.97
N ASP A 58 -3.03 -12.50 -0.27
CA ASP A 58 -3.79 -11.45 -0.92
C ASP A 58 -2.93 -10.21 -1.00
N TYR A 59 -3.06 -9.51 -2.11
CA TYR A 59 -2.38 -8.25 -2.33
C TYR A 59 -3.41 -7.16 -2.47
N PHE A 60 -2.98 -5.93 -2.29
CA PHE A 60 -3.86 -4.79 -2.42
C PHE A 60 -3.22 -3.78 -3.36
N ARG A 61 -4.05 -3.16 -4.18
CA ARG A 61 -3.61 -2.12 -5.08
C ARG A 61 -4.26 -0.81 -4.65
N ILE A 62 -3.43 0.22 -4.44
CA ILE A 62 -3.92 1.58 -4.24
C ILE A 62 -3.64 2.37 -5.51
N LYS A 63 -4.67 3.08 -5.97
CA LYS A 63 -4.56 3.95 -7.13
C LYS A 63 -4.35 5.38 -6.67
N LEU A 64 -3.28 6.00 -7.15
CA LEU A 64 -2.94 7.37 -6.81
C LEU A 64 -2.72 8.11 -8.13
N GLY A 65 -3.81 8.59 -8.73
CA GLY A 65 -3.73 9.20 -10.05
C GLY A 65 -3.26 8.20 -11.08
N GLY A 66 -2.19 8.51 -11.79
CA GLY A 66 -1.63 7.59 -12.78
C GLY A 66 -0.74 6.52 -12.18
N TRP A 67 -0.49 6.57 -10.88
CA TRP A 67 0.39 5.63 -10.20
C TRP A 67 -0.38 4.52 -9.52
N ARG A 68 0.27 3.39 -9.36
CA ARG A 68 -0.30 2.24 -8.65
C ARG A 68 0.71 1.76 -7.63
N VAL A 69 0.23 1.39 -6.44
CA VAL A 69 1.08 0.82 -5.40
C VAL A 69 0.49 -0.51 -4.97
N ILE A 70 1.33 -1.54 -4.90
CA ILE A 70 0.90 -2.88 -4.48
C ILE A 70 1.50 -3.16 -3.11
N TYR A 71 0.66 -3.58 -2.18
CA TYR A 71 1.13 -3.93 -0.86
C TYR A 71 0.43 -5.18 -0.36
N ALA A 72 1.02 -5.79 0.66
CA ALA A 72 0.42 -6.89 1.40
C ALA A 72 0.29 -6.45 2.86
N MET A 73 -0.69 -7.00 3.55
CA MET A 73 -0.90 -6.66 4.95
C MET A 73 -0.56 -7.86 5.81
N ILE A 74 0.31 -7.65 6.78
CA ILE A 74 0.72 -8.70 7.71
C ILE A 74 0.20 -8.33 9.08
N ASN A 75 -0.66 -9.18 9.63
CA ASN A 75 -1.25 -8.96 10.93
C ASN A 75 -0.44 -9.68 12.01
N GLY A 76 -0.05 -8.93 13.02
CA GLY A 76 0.68 -9.46 14.16
C GLY A 76 0.38 -8.56 15.34
N LYS A 77 1.36 -8.40 16.22
CA LYS A 77 1.19 -7.47 17.33
C LYS A 77 0.95 -6.06 16.83
N ILE A 78 1.59 -5.72 15.72
CA ILE A 78 1.26 -4.51 14.99
C ILE A 78 0.96 -4.93 13.55
N VAL A 79 0.25 -4.06 12.84
CA VAL A 79 -0.03 -4.31 11.44
C VAL A 79 1.14 -3.79 10.62
N VAL A 80 1.67 -4.64 9.73
CA VAL A 80 2.75 -4.24 8.85
C VAL A 80 2.20 -4.17 7.43
N ILE A 81 2.38 -3.02 6.82
CA ILE A 81 2.03 -2.82 5.41
C ILE A 81 3.31 -3.01 4.61
N SER A 82 3.42 -4.15 3.97
CA SER A 82 4.60 -4.48 3.18
C SER A 82 4.41 -3.97 1.77
N THR A 83 5.06 -2.87 1.44
CA THR A 83 4.93 -2.21 0.14
C THR A 83 5.85 -2.88 -0.86
N LEU A 84 5.26 -3.54 -1.84
CA LEU A 84 5.99 -4.43 -2.74
C LEU A 84 6.39 -3.77 -4.05
N LEU A 85 5.50 -3.05 -4.68
CA LEU A 85 5.72 -2.46 -5.98
C LEU A 85 5.05 -1.10 -6.06
N ALA A 86 5.64 -0.21 -6.84
CA ALA A 86 5.02 1.07 -7.14
C ALA A 86 5.47 1.50 -8.51
N GLY A 87 4.59 2.19 -9.24
CA GLY A 87 4.94 2.66 -10.57
C GLY A 87 3.71 2.98 -11.39
N PRO A 88 3.92 3.27 -12.68
CA PRO A 88 2.80 3.47 -13.60
C PRO A 88 2.00 2.18 -13.74
N ARG A 89 0.74 2.34 -14.08
CA ARG A 89 -0.21 1.23 -14.14
C ARG A 89 0.33 0.00 -14.89
N GLY A 90 0.82 0.20 -16.11
CA GLY A 90 1.26 -0.92 -16.93
C GLY A 90 2.44 -1.66 -16.34
N ASP A 91 3.43 -0.91 -15.86
CA ASP A 91 4.63 -1.50 -15.29
C ASP A 91 4.34 -2.31 -14.05
N VAL A 92 3.45 -1.79 -13.20
CA VAL A 92 3.14 -2.44 -11.93
C VAL A 92 2.49 -3.79 -12.17
N TYR A 93 1.54 -3.85 -13.10
CA TYR A 93 0.85 -5.11 -13.36
C TYR A 93 1.77 -6.15 -14.00
N LYS A 94 2.70 -5.72 -14.83
CA LYS A 94 3.69 -6.65 -15.38
C LYS A 94 4.56 -7.24 -14.28
N LYS A 95 5.06 -6.40 -13.40
CA LYS A 95 5.91 -6.86 -12.31
C LYS A 95 5.15 -7.73 -11.33
N MET A 96 3.87 -7.48 -11.20
CA MET A 96 3.04 -8.23 -10.28
C MET A 96 2.91 -9.70 -10.69
N ASP A 97 3.03 -9.99 -11.97
CA ASP A 97 2.98 -11.39 -12.42
C ASP A 97 4.07 -12.22 -11.74
N GLY A 98 5.19 -11.62 -11.41
CA GLY A 98 6.24 -12.32 -10.70
C GLY A 98 5.93 -12.60 -9.24
N LEU A 99 4.94 -11.93 -8.67
CA LEU A 99 4.53 -12.13 -7.28
C LEU A 99 3.50 -13.24 -7.13
N LYS A 100 2.78 -13.50 -8.18
CA LYS A 100 1.74 -14.54 -8.17
C LYS A 100 2.36 -15.92 -8.38
#